data_bd231a9979eb171383a34404c1ec704c
#
_entry.id   bd231a9979eb171383a34404c1ec704c
#
_cell.length_a   1.000
_cell.length_b   1.000
_cell.length_c   1.000
_cell.angle_alpha   90.00
_cell.angle_beta   90.00
_cell.angle_gamma   90.00
#
_symmetry.space_group_name_H-M   'P 1'
#
loop_
_entity.id
_entity.type
_entity.pdbx_description
1 polymer ?
#
loop_
_entity_poly.entity_id
_entity_poly.type
_entity_poly.pdbx_seq_one_letter_code
_entity_poly.pdbx_strand_id
1 'polypeptide(L)'
;MAKPKASYRVLVTDYVWPSLDPERKVLSEIGAEIIETPDQSEATLAELARDVDAVMTCFAQVTKKVVEAAKKCVVISRYGVGVDNISVDTATEQGIPVTYVPDYCVDEVSDHVMALLLSWNRQIQFYDGIAKIGDWSGTTAPYPLMRLRGRTLGIVGLGRIGQVVAKKAQSFGLNIVAFDPYVTSEQAVSIGVQLLGLPELMASSDYITLHPPLNEDTTALINANMIGRMKEDAYIINCARGPIIDEQALYQALSSHSIGGAGLDVMQESSPPSGHQLFSLDNVQVTPHVAFLSQQSVLELEIRTARATVDVLQGRMPEFLVNHEVLDHSRIRLNAR
;
A
#
# COMPACT_ATOMS: atom_id res chain seq x y z
N MET A 1 33.80 -17.61 25.55
CA MET A 1 32.47 -17.76 26.18
C MET A 1 31.49 -18.14 25.09
N ALA A 2 30.74 -19.24 25.23
CA ALA A 2 29.69 -19.59 24.30
C ALA A 2 28.61 -18.48 24.31
N LYS A 3 28.17 -18.02 23.13
CA LYS A 3 27.02 -17.09 23.05
C LYS A 3 25.84 -17.74 23.79
N PRO A 4 25.10 -17.02 24.63
CA PRO A 4 23.87 -17.57 25.21
C PRO A 4 22.98 -18.05 24.05
N LYS A 5 22.34 -19.20 24.22
CA LYS A 5 21.39 -19.73 23.21
C LYS A 5 20.27 -18.69 23.06
N ALA A 6 19.98 -18.28 21.81
CA ALA A 6 18.90 -17.34 21.52
C ALA A 6 17.60 -17.81 22.20
N SER A 7 16.90 -16.90 22.86
CA SER A 7 15.62 -17.22 23.53
C SER A 7 14.49 -17.39 22.53
N TYR A 8 14.57 -16.67 21.39
CA TYR A 8 13.58 -16.68 20.31
C TYR A 8 14.25 -16.69 18.93
N ARG A 9 13.54 -17.22 17.93
CA ARG A 9 13.96 -17.23 16.53
C ARG A 9 12.90 -16.51 15.69
N VAL A 10 13.31 -15.48 14.95
CA VAL A 10 12.44 -14.63 14.14
C VAL A 10 12.83 -14.77 12.67
N LEU A 11 11.94 -15.30 11.84
CA LEU A 11 12.12 -15.37 10.39
C LEU A 11 11.77 -14.01 9.78
N VAL A 12 12.69 -13.40 9.05
CA VAL A 12 12.43 -12.27 8.16
C VAL A 12 12.36 -12.80 6.73
N THR A 13 11.18 -12.70 6.11
CA THR A 13 10.94 -13.28 4.79
C THR A 13 11.49 -12.42 3.66
N ASP A 14 11.53 -11.12 3.86
CA ASP A 14 12.03 -10.15 2.89
C ASP A 14 12.02 -8.72 3.47
N TYR A 15 12.78 -7.84 2.85
CA TYR A 15 12.83 -6.41 3.11
C TYR A 15 13.44 -5.68 1.91
N VAL A 16 13.23 -4.36 1.79
CA VAL A 16 13.70 -3.54 0.66
C VAL A 16 14.62 -2.39 1.06
N TRP A 17 15.02 -2.33 2.32
CA TRP A 17 15.97 -1.35 2.87
C TRP A 17 17.36 -1.97 3.06
N PRO A 18 18.40 -1.15 3.29
CA PRO A 18 19.80 -1.61 3.22
C PRO A 18 20.22 -2.63 4.27
N SER A 19 19.62 -2.63 5.46
CA SER A 19 19.99 -3.56 6.55
C SER A 19 18.84 -3.78 7.53
N LEU A 20 18.96 -4.83 8.35
CA LEU A 20 18.04 -5.13 9.47
C LEU A 20 18.61 -4.66 10.83
N ASP A 21 19.50 -3.66 10.84
CA ASP A 21 20.12 -3.21 12.08
C ASP A 21 19.13 -2.61 13.10
N PRO A 22 18.10 -1.83 12.70
CA PRO A 22 17.07 -1.36 13.60
C PRO A 22 16.29 -2.50 14.26
N GLU A 23 15.88 -3.51 13.48
CA GLU A 23 15.17 -4.69 13.99
C GLU A 23 16.07 -5.51 14.92
N ARG A 24 17.33 -5.76 14.52
CA ARG A 24 18.31 -6.49 15.36
C ARG A 24 18.49 -5.82 16.70
N LYS A 25 18.55 -4.48 16.74
CA LYS A 25 18.65 -3.71 17.97
C LYS A 25 17.45 -3.96 18.87
N VAL A 26 16.22 -3.87 18.35
CA VAL A 26 14.98 -4.07 19.12
C VAL A 26 14.86 -5.53 19.57
N LEU A 27 15.07 -6.49 18.68
CA LEU A 27 14.95 -7.92 18.98
C LEU A 27 16.03 -8.41 19.96
N SER A 28 17.20 -7.78 19.99
CA SER A 28 18.27 -8.11 20.95
C SER A 28 17.88 -7.87 22.42
N GLU A 29 16.90 -7.00 22.68
CA GLU A 29 16.39 -6.75 24.04
C GLU A 29 15.83 -8.01 24.70
N ILE A 30 15.36 -8.98 23.91
CA ILE A 30 14.80 -10.25 24.37
C ILE A 30 15.67 -11.46 23.99
N GLY A 31 16.89 -11.21 23.46
CA GLY A 31 17.79 -12.26 23.00
C GLY A 31 17.28 -13.02 21.77
N ALA A 32 16.45 -12.40 20.94
CA ALA A 32 15.95 -13.00 19.71
C ALA A 32 17.01 -12.99 18.58
N GLU A 33 17.04 -14.05 17.79
CA GLU A 33 17.90 -14.21 16.60
C GLU A 33 17.06 -14.05 15.35
N ILE A 34 17.55 -13.24 14.39
CA ILE A 34 16.95 -13.11 13.06
C ILE A 34 17.47 -14.24 12.16
N ILE A 35 16.54 -14.92 11.50
CA ILE A 35 16.76 -15.87 10.41
C ILE A 35 16.35 -15.16 9.12
N GLU A 36 17.30 -14.91 8.23
CA GLU A 36 17.01 -14.39 6.88
C GLU A 36 16.82 -15.55 5.91
N THR A 37 15.80 -15.47 5.06
CA THR A 37 15.55 -16.50 4.04
C THR A 37 16.50 -16.33 2.84
N PRO A 38 16.94 -17.43 2.19
CA PRO A 38 17.70 -17.34 0.97
C PRO A 38 16.88 -16.98 -0.27
N ASP A 39 15.56 -17.25 -0.23
CA ASP A 39 14.59 -16.91 -1.28
C ASP A 39 13.18 -16.79 -0.68
N GLN A 40 12.23 -16.27 -1.48
CA GLN A 40 10.84 -16.04 -1.06
C GLN A 40 9.87 -17.13 -1.55
N SER A 41 10.38 -18.29 -1.99
CA SER A 41 9.51 -19.38 -2.43
C SER A 41 8.67 -19.93 -1.28
N GLU A 42 7.42 -20.28 -1.56
CA GLU A 42 6.53 -20.88 -0.57
C GLU A 42 7.15 -22.09 0.13
N ALA A 43 7.90 -22.91 -0.61
CA ALA A 43 8.53 -24.12 -0.06
C ALA A 43 9.62 -23.76 0.96
N THR A 44 10.50 -22.82 0.64
CA THR A 44 11.56 -22.34 1.54
C THR A 44 10.97 -21.68 2.78
N LEU A 45 9.99 -20.80 2.59
CA LEU A 45 9.34 -20.11 3.70
C LEU A 45 8.62 -21.10 4.64
N ALA A 46 7.90 -22.09 4.09
CA ALA A 46 7.23 -23.13 4.89
C ALA A 46 8.21 -24.02 5.66
N GLU A 47 9.38 -24.33 5.08
CA GLU A 47 10.41 -25.11 5.78
C GLU A 47 11.01 -24.32 6.95
N LEU A 48 11.40 -23.06 6.72
CA LEU A 48 11.99 -22.21 7.76
C LEU A 48 10.97 -21.86 8.86
N ALA A 49 9.70 -21.70 8.51
CA ALA A 49 8.63 -21.36 9.45
C ALA A 49 8.39 -22.43 10.53
N ARG A 50 8.80 -23.70 10.30
CA ARG A 50 8.60 -24.80 11.26
C ARG A 50 9.27 -24.57 12.59
N ASP A 51 10.39 -23.88 12.61
CA ASP A 51 11.28 -23.78 13.75
C ASP A 51 11.49 -22.35 14.27
N VAL A 52 10.58 -21.42 13.95
CA VAL A 52 10.65 -20.04 14.40
C VAL A 52 9.49 -19.67 15.31
N ASP A 53 9.73 -18.72 16.20
CA ASP A 53 8.76 -18.22 17.17
C ASP A 53 7.95 -17.05 16.60
N ALA A 54 8.48 -16.35 15.58
CA ALA A 54 7.82 -15.25 14.90
C ALA A 54 8.21 -15.18 13.42
N VAL A 55 7.33 -14.60 12.61
CA VAL A 55 7.58 -14.25 11.20
C VAL A 55 7.40 -12.75 11.03
N MET A 56 8.35 -12.08 10.37
CA MET A 56 8.26 -10.69 9.94
C MET A 56 8.31 -10.68 8.40
N THR A 57 7.33 -10.05 7.75
CA THR A 57 7.17 -10.13 6.28
C THR A 57 6.87 -8.76 5.67
N CYS A 58 7.47 -8.47 4.50
CA CYS A 58 7.21 -7.26 3.70
C CYS A 58 6.30 -7.57 2.50
N PHE A 59 6.83 -8.06 1.41
CA PHE A 59 6.08 -8.38 0.18
C PHE A 59 5.91 -9.89 -0.05
N ALA A 60 6.73 -10.72 0.60
CA ALA A 60 6.66 -12.17 0.43
C ALA A 60 5.29 -12.72 0.85
N GLN A 61 4.85 -13.77 0.14
CA GLN A 61 3.55 -14.41 0.37
C GLN A 61 3.63 -15.38 1.56
N VAL A 62 3.03 -15.02 2.68
CA VAL A 62 2.85 -15.89 3.85
C VAL A 62 1.53 -16.65 3.66
N THR A 63 1.58 -17.61 2.75
CA THR A 63 0.41 -18.39 2.31
C THR A 63 -0.13 -19.29 3.44
N LYS A 64 -1.31 -19.87 3.21
CA LYS A 64 -1.88 -20.88 4.09
C LYS A 64 -0.87 -21.98 4.46
N LYS A 65 -0.11 -22.48 3.48
CA LYS A 65 0.89 -23.55 3.69
C LYS A 65 2.05 -23.10 4.59
N VAL A 66 2.50 -21.85 4.45
CA VAL A 66 3.54 -21.27 5.33
C VAL A 66 3.01 -21.13 6.76
N VAL A 67 1.80 -20.60 6.93
CA VAL A 67 1.16 -20.47 8.25
C VAL A 67 0.93 -21.85 8.89
N GLU A 68 0.43 -22.82 8.14
CA GLU A 68 0.21 -24.19 8.64
C GLU A 68 1.50 -24.87 9.07
N ALA A 69 2.63 -24.56 8.43
CA ALA A 69 3.93 -25.08 8.82
C ALA A 69 4.46 -24.43 10.12
N ALA A 70 4.09 -23.23 10.44
CA ALA A 70 4.60 -22.39 11.52
C ALA A 70 4.05 -22.79 12.91
N LYS A 71 4.19 -24.06 13.32
CA LYS A 71 3.57 -24.61 14.55
C LYS A 71 4.01 -23.96 15.85
N LYS A 72 5.23 -23.45 15.92
CA LYS A 72 5.79 -22.75 17.09
C LYS A 72 5.52 -21.25 17.05
N CYS A 73 5.22 -20.70 15.87
CA CYS A 73 5.04 -19.29 15.66
C CYS A 73 3.89 -18.74 16.53
N VAL A 74 4.14 -17.64 17.21
CA VAL A 74 3.16 -16.96 18.06
C VAL A 74 2.78 -15.57 17.53
N VAL A 75 3.43 -15.08 16.48
CA VAL A 75 3.09 -13.81 15.84
C VAL A 75 3.60 -13.76 14.39
N ILE A 76 2.78 -13.19 13.50
CA ILE A 76 3.19 -12.78 12.17
C ILE A 76 3.08 -11.26 12.12
N SER A 77 4.21 -10.58 11.88
CA SER A 77 4.29 -9.12 11.87
C SER A 77 4.53 -8.60 10.46
N ARG A 78 3.61 -7.76 9.99
CA ARG A 78 3.66 -7.16 8.65
C ARG A 78 4.45 -5.85 8.66
N TYR A 79 5.44 -5.73 7.81
CA TYR A 79 6.06 -4.44 7.48
C TYR A 79 5.14 -3.66 6.53
N GLY A 80 4.16 -2.97 7.07
CA GLY A 80 3.28 -2.12 6.25
C GLY A 80 1.81 -2.12 6.66
N VAL A 81 0.98 -1.54 5.81
CA VAL A 81 -0.46 -1.31 6.04
C VAL A 81 -1.32 -2.47 5.56
N GLY A 82 -1.13 -2.91 4.33
CA GLY A 82 -1.93 -3.98 3.74
C GLY A 82 -1.43 -5.37 4.16
N VAL A 83 -2.34 -6.32 4.34
CA VAL A 83 -2.05 -7.70 4.79
C VAL A 83 -2.52 -8.77 3.81
N ASP A 84 -2.79 -8.36 2.59
CA ASP A 84 -3.27 -9.20 1.48
C ASP A 84 -2.28 -10.30 1.06
N ASN A 85 -1.01 -10.18 1.46
CA ASN A 85 0.02 -11.21 1.28
C ASN A 85 0.11 -12.23 2.44
N ILE A 86 -0.77 -12.15 3.44
CA ILE A 86 -0.79 -13.05 4.60
C ILE A 86 -2.12 -13.79 4.65
N SER A 87 -2.08 -15.12 4.85
CA SER A 87 -3.28 -15.92 5.11
C SER A 87 -3.79 -15.68 6.53
N VAL A 88 -4.48 -14.53 6.72
CA VAL A 88 -4.94 -14.04 8.03
C VAL A 88 -5.93 -15.01 8.68
N ASP A 89 -6.87 -15.56 7.91
CA ASP A 89 -7.87 -16.50 8.42
C ASP A 89 -7.18 -17.74 8.99
N THR A 90 -6.21 -18.32 8.27
CA THR A 90 -5.45 -19.48 8.76
C THR A 90 -4.62 -19.14 10.01
N ALA A 91 -4.05 -17.93 10.07
CA ALA A 91 -3.35 -17.47 11.28
C ALA A 91 -4.31 -17.38 12.48
N THR A 92 -5.51 -16.86 12.27
CA THR A 92 -6.57 -16.77 13.29
C THR A 92 -7.00 -18.15 13.78
N GLU A 93 -7.25 -19.09 12.86
CA GLU A 93 -7.60 -20.49 13.18
C GLU A 93 -6.49 -21.20 13.98
N GLN A 94 -5.23 -20.82 13.80
CA GLN A 94 -4.11 -21.37 14.56
C GLN A 94 -3.77 -20.58 15.83
N GLY A 95 -4.50 -19.53 16.16
CA GLY A 95 -4.25 -18.67 17.30
C GLY A 95 -2.95 -17.89 17.16
N ILE A 96 -2.64 -17.40 15.96
CA ILE A 96 -1.46 -16.58 15.66
C ILE A 96 -1.92 -15.13 15.40
N PRO A 97 -1.60 -14.18 16.29
CA PRO A 97 -1.81 -12.76 16.04
C PRO A 97 -1.08 -12.28 14.81
N VAL A 98 -1.78 -11.49 13.98
CA VAL A 98 -1.19 -10.78 12.84
C VAL A 98 -1.12 -9.29 13.19
N THR A 99 0.09 -8.73 13.23
CA THR A 99 0.33 -7.31 13.52
C THR A 99 0.72 -6.54 12.27
N TYR A 100 0.50 -5.23 12.26
CA TYR A 100 0.81 -4.35 11.14
C TYR A 100 1.12 -2.93 11.61
N VAL A 101 1.55 -2.04 10.73
CA VAL A 101 1.84 -0.64 11.05
C VAL A 101 1.01 0.25 10.10
N PRO A 102 -0.22 0.65 10.51
CA PRO A 102 -1.20 1.23 9.59
C PRO A 102 -0.99 2.71 9.25
N ASP A 103 -0.09 3.41 9.90
CA ASP A 103 0.03 4.86 9.87
C ASP A 103 1.43 5.41 9.59
N TYR A 104 2.45 4.55 9.43
CA TYR A 104 3.85 4.93 9.27
C TYR A 104 4.17 5.77 8.01
N CYS A 105 3.36 5.65 6.96
CA CYS A 105 3.62 6.26 5.65
C CYS A 105 2.44 7.09 5.11
N VAL A 106 1.56 7.56 5.99
CA VAL A 106 0.37 8.32 5.57
C VAL A 106 0.77 9.61 4.85
N ASP A 107 1.80 10.29 5.34
CA ASP A 107 2.32 11.50 4.73
C ASP A 107 3.01 11.21 3.40
N GLU A 108 3.87 10.19 3.34
CA GLU A 108 4.61 9.81 2.14
C GLU A 108 3.68 9.40 0.99
N VAL A 109 2.72 8.51 1.26
CA VAL A 109 1.78 8.07 0.22
C VAL A 109 0.91 9.23 -0.26
N SER A 110 0.44 10.08 0.64
CA SER A 110 -0.36 11.24 0.24
C SER A 110 0.45 12.30 -0.52
N ASP A 111 1.75 12.47 -0.21
CA ASP A 111 2.67 13.30 -0.99
C ASP A 111 2.91 12.71 -2.38
N HIS A 112 3.08 11.39 -2.47
CA HIS A 112 3.29 10.70 -3.74
C HIS A 112 2.07 10.82 -4.66
N VAL A 113 0.86 10.67 -4.13
CA VAL A 113 -0.39 10.92 -4.88
C VAL A 113 -0.42 12.36 -5.43
N MET A 114 -0.10 13.35 -4.59
CA MET A 114 -0.04 14.75 -5.04
C MET A 114 1.09 14.97 -6.06
N ALA A 115 2.23 14.30 -5.92
CA ALA A 115 3.33 14.40 -6.87
C ALA A 115 2.93 13.85 -8.25
N LEU A 116 2.27 12.68 -8.33
CA LEU A 116 1.74 12.13 -9.59
C LEU A 116 0.71 13.06 -10.21
N LEU A 117 -0.25 13.58 -9.42
CA LEU A 117 -1.27 14.52 -9.88
C LEU A 117 -0.64 15.80 -10.45
N LEU A 118 0.29 16.40 -9.72
CA LEU A 118 0.95 17.64 -10.11
C LEU A 118 1.88 17.42 -11.31
N SER A 119 2.62 16.31 -11.35
CA SER A 119 3.48 15.94 -12.47
C SER A 119 2.68 15.79 -13.75
N TRP A 120 1.55 15.08 -13.70
CA TRP A 120 0.62 14.97 -14.82
C TRP A 120 0.04 16.32 -15.22
N ASN A 121 -0.58 17.04 -14.29
CA ASN A 121 -1.25 18.30 -14.58
C ASN A 121 -0.31 19.38 -15.13
N ARG A 122 0.99 19.31 -14.80
CA ARG A 122 2.03 20.24 -15.28
C ARG A 122 2.88 19.66 -16.40
N GLN A 123 2.65 18.40 -16.81
CA GLN A 123 3.41 17.68 -17.83
C GLN A 123 4.93 17.75 -17.57
N ILE A 124 5.33 17.58 -16.30
CA ILE A 124 6.72 17.79 -15.85
C ILE A 124 7.68 16.87 -16.60
N GLN A 125 7.33 15.58 -16.75
CA GLN A 125 8.21 14.59 -17.42
C GLN A 125 8.42 14.94 -18.90
N PHE A 126 7.37 15.37 -19.60
CA PHE A 126 7.47 15.79 -20.99
C PHE A 126 8.38 17.02 -21.14
N TYR A 127 8.14 18.08 -20.36
CA TYR A 127 8.94 19.29 -20.46
C TYR A 127 10.38 19.12 -20.00
N ASP A 128 10.64 18.29 -18.97
CA ASP A 128 12.01 17.92 -18.58
C ASP A 128 12.73 17.20 -19.73
N GLY A 129 12.04 16.27 -20.39
CA GLY A 129 12.59 15.52 -21.54
C GLY A 129 12.98 16.43 -22.70
N ILE A 130 12.09 17.29 -23.17
CA ILE A 130 12.37 18.18 -24.32
C ILE A 130 13.42 19.22 -23.97
N ALA A 131 13.42 19.77 -22.75
CA ALA A 131 14.44 20.74 -22.33
C ALA A 131 15.85 20.14 -22.32
N LYS A 132 16.02 18.89 -21.88
CA LYS A 132 17.29 18.18 -21.84
C LYS A 132 17.90 17.89 -23.22
N ILE A 133 17.07 17.80 -24.25
CA ILE A 133 17.56 17.66 -25.65
C ILE A 133 17.72 19.02 -26.37
N GLY A 134 17.60 20.13 -25.61
CA GLY A 134 17.84 21.48 -26.12
C GLY A 134 16.66 22.16 -26.80
N ASP A 135 15.46 21.55 -26.76
CA ASP A 135 14.24 22.20 -27.27
C ASP A 135 13.61 23.11 -26.19
N TRP A 136 13.81 24.39 -26.36
CA TRP A 136 13.24 25.47 -25.53
C TRP A 136 12.15 26.26 -26.24
N SER A 137 11.73 25.84 -27.42
CA SER A 137 10.69 26.50 -28.23
C SER A 137 9.29 26.01 -27.90
N GLY A 138 9.18 24.81 -27.29
CA GLY A 138 7.91 24.13 -27.07
C GLY A 138 7.08 24.74 -25.96
N THR A 139 5.89 25.21 -26.31
CA THR A 139 4.86 25.64 -25.35
C THR A 139 3.66 24.68 -25.35
N THR A 140 3.63 23.70 -26.25
CA THR A 140 2.51 22.78 -26.46
C THR A 140 2.88 21.39 -25.92
N ALA A 141 2.26 20.99 -24.83
CA ALA A 141 2.34 19.63 -24.30
C ALA A 141 1.38 18.70 -25.07
N PRO A 142 1.65 17.38 -25.09
CA PRO A 142 0.75 16.41 -25.72
C PRO A 142 -0.63 16.34 -25.09
N TYR A 143 -0.72 16.68 -23.79
CA TYR A 143 -1.98 16.70 -23.05
C TYR A 143 -2.29 18.10 -22.49
N PRO A 144 -3.60 18.44 -22.31
CA PRO A 144 -3.99 19.76 -21.86
C PRO A 144 -3.42 20.13 -20.48
N LEU A 145 -2.82 21.32 -20.38
CA LEU A 145 -2.41 21.91 -19.12
C LEU A 145 -3.59 22.63 -18.47
N MET A 146 -4.18 22.00 -17.47
CA MET A 146 -5.38 22.51 -16.82
C MET A 146 -5.05 23.27 -15.52
N ARG A 147 -5.87 24.31 -15.22
CA ARG A 147 -5.80 24.95 -13.91
C ARG A 147 -6.45 24.05 -12.88
N LEU A 148 -5.74 23.71 -11.78
CA LEU A 148 -6.26 22.84 -10.72
C LEU A 148 -7.44 23.44 -9.94
N ARG A 149 -7.35 24.73 -9.60
CA ARG A 149 -8.39 25.42 -8.82
C ARG A 149 -9.77 25.26 -9.48
N GLY A 150 -10.73 24.73 -8.71
CA GLY A 150 -12.10 24.48 -9.14
C GLY A 150 -12.31 23.14 -9.84
N ARG A 151 -11.26 22.36 -10.12
CA ARG A 151 -11.37 20.97 -10.59
C ARG A 151 -11.76 20.05 -9.44
N THR A 152 -12.28 18.88 -9.77
CA THR A 152 -12.76 17.88 -8.81
C THR A 152 -11.78 16.71 -8.69
N LEU A 153 -11.37 16.41 -7.45
CA LEU A 153 -10.67 15.18 -7.08
C LEU A 153 -11.65 14.21 -6.44
N GLY A 154 -11.85 13.04 -7.06
CA GLY A 154 -12.58 11.90 -6.51
C GLY A 154 -11.65 11.00 -5.72
N ILE A 155 -11.99 10.71 -4.47
CA ILE A 155 -11.24 9.83 -3.57
C ILE A 155 -12.05 8.56 -3.33
N VAL A 156 -11.55 7.42 -3.77
CA VAL A 156 -12.13 6.11 -3.50
C VAL A 156 -11.42 5.52 -2.28
N GLY A 157 -12.14 5.47 -1.14
CA GLY A 157 -11.58 5.13 0.17
C GLY A 157 -11.13 6.36 0.96
N LEU A 158 -11.94 6.80 1.95
CA LEU A 158 -11.69 7.99 2.78
C LEU A 158 -11.11 7.61 4.16
N GLY A 159 -10.21 6.61 4.18
CA GLY A 159 -9.45 6.21 5.36
C GLY A 159 -8.32 7.18 5.73
N ARG A 160 -7.31 6.71 6.49
CA ARG A 160 -6.19 7.56 6.96
C ARG A 160 -5.51 8.33 5.83
N ILE A 161 -5.11 7.63 4.75
CA ILE A 161 -4.43 8.25 3.61
C ILE A 161 -5.38 9.15 2.82
N GLY A 162 -6.59 8.69 2.49
CA GLY A 162 -7.57 9.44 1.72
C GLY A 162 -7.93 10.79 2.36
N GLN A 163 -8.04 10.84 3.69
CA GLN A 163 -8.30 12.10 4.42
C GLN A 163 -7.14 13.09 4.32
N VAL A 164 -5.90 12.61 4.39
CA VAL A 164 -4.72 13.49 4.27
C VAL A 164 -4.56 13.96 2.82
N VAL A 165 -4.84 13.11 1.83
CA VAL A 165 -4.90 13.51 0.40
C VAL A 165 -5.97 14.60 0.21
N ALA A 166 -7.17 14.43 0.78
CA ALA A 166 -8.23 15.44 0.71
C ALA A 166 -7.74 16.80 1.23
N LYS A 167 -7.14 16.81 2.42
CA LYS A 167 -6.59 18.04 3.04
C LYS A 167 -5.50 18.68 2.20
N LYS A 168 -4.55 17.91 1.64
CA LYS A 168 -3.49 18.41 0.76
C LYS A 168 -4.08 18.98 -0.53
N ALA A 169 -5.00 18.28 -1.18
CA ALA A 169 -5.62 18.70 -2.43
C ALA A 169 -6.50 19.95 -2.29
N GLN A 170 -7.21 20.12 -1.17
CA GLN A 170 -7.95 21.34 -0.85
C GLN A 170 -7.05 22.59 -0.84
N SER A 171 -5.78 22.45 -0.42
CA SER A 171 -4.81 23.57 -0.42
C SER A 171 -4.47 24.04 -1.83
N PHE A 172 -4.64 23.19 -2.85
CA PHE A 172 -4.52 23.55 -4.27
C PHE A 172 -5.82 24.10 -4.87
N GLY A 173 -6.90 24.16 -4.09
CA GLY A 173 -8.20 24.67 -4.51
C GLY A 173 -9.03 23.66 -5.31
N LEU A 174 -8.76 22.36 -5.15
CA LEU A 174 -9.60 21.28 -5.69
C LEU A 174 -10.89 21.15 -4.87
N ASN A 175 -11.98 20.81 -5.54
CA ASN A 175 -13.21 20.31 -4.91
C ASN A 175 -13.02 18.84 -4.61
N ILE A 176 -13.40 18.39 -3.43
CA ILE A 176 -13.18 16.99 -3.02
C ILE A 176 -14.51 16.28 -2.91
N VAL A 177 -14.63 15.17 -3.65
CA VAL A 177 -15.70 14.18 -3.51
C VAL A 177 -15.11 12.83 -3.11
N ALA A 178 -15.85 12.00 -2.40
CA ALA A 178 -15.34 10.68 -1.99
C ALA A 178 -16.41 9.60 -2.07
N PHE A 179 -15.97 8.38 -2.24
CA PHE A 179 -16.74 7.16 -2.05
C PHE A 179 -16.08 6.33 -0.95
N ASP A 180 -16.81 6.04 0.12
CA ASP A 180 -16.42 5.13 1.18
C ASP A 180 -17.68 4.57 1.85
N PRO A 181 -17.88 3.23 1.88
CA PRO A 181 -19.08 2.62 2.45
C PRO A 181 -19.13 2.67 3.99
N TYR A 182 -18.04 3.01 4.65
CA TYR A 182 -17.90 3.00 6.11
C TYR A 182 -17.86 4.38 6.74
N VAL A 183 -17.76 5.45 5.94
CA VAL A 183 -17.71 6.84 6.42
C VAL A 183 -19.08 7.47 6.31
N THR A 184 -19.53 8.15 7.40
CA THR A 184 -20.83 8.85 7.37
C THR A 184 -20.71 10.21 6.66
N SER A 185 -21.86 10.72 6.18
CA SER A 185 -21.90 12.04 5.54
C SER A 185 -21.42 13.15 6.48
N GLU A 186 -21.74 13.07 7.78
CA GLU A 186 -21.33 14.04 8.79
C GLU A 186 -19.80 14.05 8.96
N GLN A 187 -19.18 12.86 8.99
CA GLN A 187 -17.72 12.74 9.07
C GLN A 187 -17.04 13.35 7.84
N ALA A 188 -17.52 13.04 6.64
CA ALA A 188 -16.97 13.60 5.40
C ALA A 188 -17.13 15.12 5.34
N VAL A 189 -18.31 15.65 5.64
CA VAL A 189 -18.58 17.10 5.65
C VAL A 189 -17.69 17.83 6.66
N SER A 190 -17.39 17.22 7.81
CA SER A 190 -16.53 17.83 8.84
C SER A 190 -15.11 18.14 8.35
N ILE A 191 -14.65 17.46 7.29
CA ILE A 191 -13.35 17.68 6.63
C ILE A 191 -13.48 18.31 5.24
N GLY A 192 -14.66 18.86 4.91
CA GLY A 192 -14.92 19.55 3.64
C GLY A 192 -15.00 18.61 2.42
N VAL A 193 -15.45 17.38 2.60
CA VAL A 193 -15.59 16.36 1.55
C VAL A 193 -17.08 16.02 1.38
N GLN A 194 -17.53 15.88 0.13
CA GLN A 194 -18.87 15.39 -0.19
C GLN A 194 -18.81 13.89 -0.54
N LEU A 195 -19.65 13.06 0.09
CA LEU A 195 -19.79 11.65 -0.31
C LEU A 195 -20.69 11.52 -1.55
N LEU A 196 -20.29 10.66 -2.46
CA LEU A 196 -21.04 10.28 -3.67
C LEU A 196 -21.06 8.75 -3.82
N GLY A 197 -22.00 8.24 -4.61
CA GLY A 197 -21.91 6.87 -5.12
C GLY A 197 -20.71 6.72 -6.06
N LEU A 198 -20.10 5.52 -6.11
CA LEU A 198 -18.93 5.28 -6.95
C LEU A 198 -19.17 5.67 -8.42
N PRO A 199 -20.27 5.29 -9.09
CA PRO A 199 -20.52 5.69 -10.48
C PRO A 199 -20.60 7.22 -10.69
N GLU A 200 -21.16 7.94 -9.72
CA GLU A 200 -21.27 9.40 -9.77
C GLU A 200 -19.90 10.07 -9.56
N LEU A 201 -19.11 9.57 -8.60
CA LEU A 201 -17.73 10.01 -8.38
C LEU A 201 -16.91 9.86 -9.66
N MET A 202 -16.94 8.68 -10.30
CA MET A 202 -16.20 8.43 -11.54
C MET A 202 -16.59 9.42 -12.65
N ALA A 203 -17.88 9.72 -12.79
CA ALA A 203 -18.39 10.61 -13.85
C ALA A 203 -18.11 12.09 -13.59
N SER A 204 -18.03 12.52 -12.33
CA SER A 204 -17.88 13.93 -11.97
C SER A 204 -16.43 14.39 -11.77
N SER A 205 -15.50 13.44 -11.55
CA SER A 205 -14.12 13.76 -11.18
C SER A 205 -13.23 14.07 -12.40
N ASP A 206 -12.33 15.05 -12.24
CA ASP A 206 -11.24 15.33 -13.18
C ASP A 206 -9.99 14.52 -12.84
N TYR A 207 -9.79 14.25 -11.55
CA TYR A 207 -8.75 13.38 -11.02
C TYR A 207 -9.40 12.37 -10.09
N ILE A 208 -8.91 11.12 -10.09
CA ILE A 208 -9.41 10.05 -9.22
C ILE A 208 -8.22 9.41 -8.53
N THR A 209 -8.32 9.16 -7.22
CA THR A 209 -7.27 8.46 -6.47
C THR A 209 -7.86 7.34 -5.62
N LEU A 210 -7.14 6.22 -5.56
CA LEU A 210 -7.62 4.98 -4.97
C LEU A 210 -6.88 4.67 -3.66
N HIS A 211 -7.63 4.44 -2.58
CA HIS A 211 -7.11 4.16 -1.24
C HIS A 211 -7.84 3.03 -0.49
N PRO A 212 -8.71 2.20 -1.13
CA PRO A 212 -9.31 1.09 -0.41
C PRO A 212 -8.28 -0.03 -0.17
N PRO A 213 -8.46 -0.89 0.85
CA PRO A 213 -7.71 -2.13 0.96
C PRO A 213 -8.09 -3.09 -0.17
N LEU A 214 -7.21 -4.06 -0.49
CA LEU A 214 -7.54 -5.13 -1.42
C LEU A 214 -8.24 -6.27 -0.69
N ASN A 215 -9.45 -6.59 -1.13
CA ASN A 215 -10.25 -7.72 -0.70
C ASN A 215 -11.20 -8.16 -1.84
N GLU A 216 -12.10 -9.11 -1.59
CA GLU A 216 -13.06 -9.59 -2.59
C GLU A 216 -13.96 -8.49 -3.14
N ASP A 217 -14.43 -7.56 -2.29
CA ASP A 217 -15.32 -6.46 -2.68
C ASP A 217 -14.61 -5.37 -3.49
N THR A 218 -13.29 -5.24 -3.34
CA THR A 218 -12.48 -4.18 -3.97
C THR A 218 -11.63 -4.68 -5.14
N THR A 219 -11.56 -5.99 -5.35
CA THR A 219 -10.92 -6.57 -6.54
C THR A 219 -11.71 -6.18 -7.80
N ALA A 220 -11.00 -5.58 -8.77
CA ALA A 220 -11.58 -5.01 -9.99
C ALA A 220 -12.75 -4.05 -9.71
N LEU A 221 -12.71 -3.33 -8.58
CA LEU A 221 -13.69 -2.30 -8.24
C LEU A 221 -13.78 -1.25 -9.36
N ILE A 222 -12.63 -0.88 -9.92
CA ILE A 222 -12.52 0.01 -11.08
C ILE A 222 -12.42 -0.84 -12.36
N ASN A 223 -13.54 -1.38 -12.77
CA ASN A 223 -13.69 -2.20 -13.97
C ASN A 223 -14.01 -1.35 -15.22
N ALA A 224 -14.16 -1.99 -16.37
CA ALA A 224 -14.47 -1.34 -17.64
C ALA A 224 -15.71 -0.41 -17.58
N ASN A 225 -16.75 -0.79 -16.81
CA ASN A 225 -17.94 0.06 -16.66
C ASN A 225 -17.62 1.33 -15.84
N MET A 226 -16.82 1.23 -14.80
CA MET A 226 -16.41 2.39 -14.00
C MET A 226 -15.46 3.30 -14.81
N ILE A 227 -14.48 2.74 -15.52
CA ILE A 227 -13.58 3.47 -16.41
C ILE A 227 -14.36 4.19 -17.52
N GLY A 228 -15.33 3.52 -18.13
CA GLY A 228 -16.18 4.10 -19.19
C GLY A 228 -17.08 5.26 -18.72
N ARG A 229 -17.16 5.54 -17.41
CA ARG A 229 -17.86 6.71 -16.84
C ARG A 229 -16.96 7.90 -16.64
N MET A 230 -15.64 7.70 -16.65
CA MET A 230 -14.66 8.78 -16.44
C MET A 230 -14.77 9.83 -17.56
N LYS A 231 -14.39 11.06 -17.24
CA LYS A 231 -14.23 12.12 -18.25
C LYS A 231 -13.09 11.77 -19.19
N GLU A 232 -13.17 12.22 -20.43
CA GLU A 232 -12.16 11.98 -21.47
C GLU A 232 -10.77 12.53 -21.08
N ASP A 233 -10.71 13.64 -20.32
CA ASP A 233 -9.47 14.21 -19.83
C ASP A 233 -9.12 13.79 -18.38
N ALA A 234 -9.87 12.86 -17.79
CA ALA A 234 -9.63 12.43 -16.40
C ALA A 234 -8.33 11.66 -16.23
N TYR A 235 -7.71 11.83 -15.06
CA TYR A 235 -6.49 11.14 -14.67
C TYR A 235 -6.74 10.28 -13.42
N ILE A 236 -6.39 8.99 -13.49
CA ILE A 236 -6.56 8.06 -12.38
C ILE A 236 -5.22 7.75 -11.71
N ILE A 237 -5.20 7.70 -10.36
CA ILE A 237 -4.01 7.46 -9.56
C ILE A 237 -4.24 6.24 -8.67
N ASN A 238 -3.31 5.27 -8.70
CA ASN A 238 -3.36 4.11 -7.82
C ASN A 238 -2.04 3.94 -7.06
N CYS A 239 -2.07 4.28 -5.77
CA CYS A 239 -1.01 4.02 -4.79
C CYS A 239 -1.50 3.04 -3.70
N ALA A 240 -2.57 2.27 -3.96
CA ALA A 240 -3.12 1.28 -3.04
C ALA A 240 -2.68 -0.14 -3.39
N ARG A 241 -3.42 -0.81 -4.29
CA ARG A 241 -3.10 -2.16 -4.81
C ARG A 241 -3.48 -2.26 -6.29
N GLY A 242 -2.63 -2.91 -7.10
CA GLY A 242 -2.86 -3.09 -8.53
C GLY A 242 -4.21 -3.72 -8.87
N PRO A 243 -4.57 -4.87 -8.27
CA PRO A 243 -5.82 -5.58 -8.58
C PRO A 243 -7.12 -4.83 -8.27
N ILE A 244 -7.08 -3.63 -7.67
CA ILE A 244 -8.26 -2.77 -7.51
C ILE A 244 -8.77 -2.26 -8.86
N ILE A 245 -7.88 -2.14 -9.84
CA ILE A 245 -8.24 -1.79 -11.22
C ILE A 245 -8.19 -3.04 -12.09
N ASP A 246 -9.19 -3.20 -12.96
CA ASP A 246 -9.08 -4.10 -14.11
C ASP A 246 -8.02 -3.52 -15.07
N GLU A 247 -6.80 -4.05 -14.99
CA GLU A 247 -5.65 -3.53 -15.73
C GLU A 247 -5.81 -3.62 -17.25
N GLN A 248 -6.50 -4.66 -17.74
CA GLN A 248 -6.77 -4.79 -19.16
C GLN A 248 -7.77 -3.73 -19.64
N ALA A 249 -8.81 -3.45 -18.87
CA ALA A 249 -9.75 -2.38 -19.17
C ALA A 249 -9.08 -1.00 -19.10
N LEU A 250 -8.18 -0.79 -18.12
CA LEU A 250 -7.39 0.43 -18.03
C LEU A 250 -6.49 0.61 -19.26
N TYR A 251 -5.77 -0.44 -19.69
CA TYR A 251 -4.94 -0.40 -20.90
C TYR A 251 -5.75 -0.03 -22.13
N GLN A 252 -6.93 -0.63 -22.33
CA GLN A 252 -7.80 -0.30 -23.47
C GLN A 252 -8.24 1.16 -23.45
N ALA A 253 -8.60 1.69 -22.29
CA ALA A 253 -9.02 3.08 -22.15
C ALA A 253 -7.88 4.07 -22.41
N LEU A 254 -6.68 3.78 -21.93
CA LEU A 254 -5.50 4.62 -22.12
C LEU A 254 -5.00 4.60 -23.55
N SER A 255 -4.92 3.41 -24.17
CA SER A 255 -4.46 3.24 -25.57
C SER A 255 -5.41 3.84 -26.59
N SER A 256 -6.72 3.88 -26.29
CA SER A 256 -7.72 4.55 -27.14
C SER A 256 -7.91 6.04 -26.80
N HIS A 257 -7.19 6.56 -25.80
CA HIS A 257 -7.36 7.92 -25.28
C HIS A 257 -8.81 8.24 -24.84
N SER A 258 -9.56 7.25 -24.38
CA SER A 258 -10.90 7.47 -23.82
C SER A 258 -10.86 8.05 -22.41
N ILE A 259 -9.69 8.04 -21.77
CA ILE A 259 -9.35 8.80 -20.56
C ILE A 259 -8.00 9.49 -20.73
N GLY A 260 -7.74 10.54 -19.97
CA GLY A 260 -6.54 11.37 -20.12
C GLY A 260 -5.25 10.63 -19.78
N GLY A 261 -5.20 9.89 -18.67
CA GLY A 261 -3.99 9.17 -18.28
C GLY A 261 -4.10 8.46 -16.93
N ALA A 262 -2.98 7.84 -16.52
CA ALA A 262 -2.88 7.15 -15.24
C ALA A 262 -1.53 7.37 -14.55
N GLY A 263 -1.55 7.42 -13.20
CA GLY A 263 -0.39 7.38 -12.31
C GLY A 263 -0.44 6.13 -11.44
N LEU A 264 0.50 5.22 -11.62
CA LEU A 264 0.47 3.90 -11.01
C LEU A 264 1.73 3.65 -10.18
N ASP A 265 1.60 3.57 -8.87
CA ASP A 265 2.69 3.10 -8.00
C ASP A 265 2.63 1.58 -7.82
N VAL A 266 1.51 0.96 -8.19
CA VAL A 266 1.25 -0.48 -8.07
C VAL A 266 0.59 -1.01 -9.35
N MET A 267 0.92 -2.25 -9.70
CA MET A 267 0.44 -2.96 -10.90
C MET A 267 -0.25 -4.28 -10.50
N GLN A 268 -0.98 -4.90 -11.44
CA GLN A 268 -1.59 -6.22 -11.25
C GLN A 268 -0.54 -7.23 -10.77
N GLU A 269 0.63 -7.26 -11.42
CA GLU A 269 1.80 -8.02 -10.99
C GLU A 269 2.72 -7.11 -10.18
N SER A 270 3.21 -7.60 -9.04
CA SER A 270 4.14 -6.84 -8.19
C SER A 270 5.51 -6.58 -8.85
N SER A 271 5.87 -7.36 -9.86
CA SER A 271 7.09 -7.24 -10.65
C SER A 271 6.79 -7.47 -12.13
N PRO A 272 6.12 -6.52 -12.81
CA PRO A 272 5.76 -6.67 -14.20
C PRO A 272 7.02 -6.71 -15.10
N PRO A 273 7.00 -7.46 -16.22
CA PRO A 273 8.13 -7.55 -17.13
C PRO A 273 8.41 -6.20 -17.82
N SER A 274 9.66 -5.96 -18.23
CA SER A 274 10.09 -4.71 -18.89
C SER A 274 9.32 -4.36 -20.16
N GLY A 275 8.70 -5.34 -20.81
CA GLY A 275 7.84 -5.17 -22.00
C GLY A 275 6.37 -5.03 -21.69
N HIS A 276 5.99 -4.73 -20.45
CA HIS A 276 4.58 -4.60 -20.07
C HIS A 276 3.86 -3.53 -20.91
N GLN A 277 2.66 -3.84 -21.39
CA GLN A 277 1.91 -3.01 -22.34
C GLN A 277 1.69 -1.55 -21.87
N LEU A 278 1.44 -1.33 -20.58
CA LEU A 278 1.26 0.02 -20.03
C LEU A 278 2.53 0.87 -20.08
N PHE A 279 3.72 0.26 -20.13
CA PHE A 279 5.00 1.01 -20.17
C PHE A 279 5.27 1.65 -21.53
N SER A 280 4.57 1.24 -22.57
CA SER A 280 4.69 1.82 -23.92
C SER A 280 3.81 3.06 -24.13
N LEU A 281 2.93 3.37 -23.18
CA LEU A 281 1.99 4.47 -23.29
C LEU A 281 2.60 5.76 -22.70
N ASP A 282 2.46 6.87 -23.44
CA ASP A 282 2.97 8.19 -23.05
C ASP A 282 2.08 8.92 -22.02
N ASN A 283 0.83 8.45 -21.84
CA ASN A 283 -0.12 8.95 -20.85
C ASN A 283 -0.13 8.13 -19.54
N VAL A 284 0.91 7.34 -19.29
CA VAL A 284 1.06 6.55 -18.06
C VAL A 284 2.33 6.95 -17.33
N GLN A 285 2.19 7.28 -16.05
CA GLN A 285 3.32 7.45 -15.12
C GLN A 285 3.38 6.23 -14.20
N VAL A 286 4.55 5.62 -14.05
CA VAL A 286 4.72 4.43 -13.20
C VAL A 286 5.86 4.64 -12.21
N THR A 287 5.64 4.23 -10.96
CA THR A 287 6.67 4.13 -9.93
C THR A 287 6.63 2.72 -9.31
N PRO A 288 7.77 2.15 -8.87
CA PRO A 288 7.86 0.73 -8.52
C PRO A 288 7.52 0.44 -7.05
N HIS A 289 6.27 0.75 -6.64
CA HIS A 289 5.75 0.56 -5.27
C HIS A 289 6.62 1.27 -4.22
N VAL A 290 6.88 2.55 -4.44
CA VAL A 290 7.76 3.38 -3.62
C VAL A 290 7.04 4.54 -2.92
N ALA A 291 5.72 4.64 -3.06
CA ALA A 291 4.94 5.73 -2.47
C ALA A 291 5.10 5.84 -0.95
N PHE A 292 5.47 4.75 -0.27
CA PHE A 292 5.70 4.71 1.18
C PHE A 292 7.09 5.18 1.61
N LEU A 293 8.05 5.36 0.68
CA LEU A 293 9.46 5.51 1.00
C LEU A 293 9.83 6.92 1.45
N SER A 294 10.29 7.05 2.67
CA SER A 294 11.18 8.09 3.18
C SER A 294 12.17 7.46 4.17
N GLN A 295 13.24 8.15 4.52
CA GLN A 295 14.14 7.68 5.57
C GLN A 295 13.42 7.52 6.90
N GLN A 296 12.47 8.41 7.18
CA GLN A 296 11.70 8.43 8.40
C GLN A 296 10.67 7.29 8.43
N SER A 297 9.88 7.13 7.38
CA SER A 297 8.84 6.10 7.31
C SER A 297 9.43 4.68 7.37
N VAL A 298 10.55 4.44 6.68
CA VAL A 298 11.23 3.14 6.70
C VAL A 298 11.75 2.84 8.10
N LEU A 299 12.49 3.76 8.73
CA LEU A 299 13.02 3.54 10.08
C LEU A 299 11.90 3.33 11.11
N GLU A 300 10.81 4.07 10.99
CA GLU A 300 9.63 3.88 11.84
C GLU A 300 9.01 2.51 11.64
N LEU A 301 8.85 2.08 10.39
CA LEU A 301 8.32 0.78 10.03
C LEU A 301 9.15 -0.36 10.60
N GLU A 302 10.48 -0.32 10.42
CA GLU A 302 11.43 -1.30 10.94
C GLU A 302 11.29 -1.45 12.47
N ILE A 303 11.37 -0.32 13.18
CA ILE A 303 11.32 -0.31 14.66
C ILE A 303 9.96 -0.79 15.16
N ARG A 304 8.85 -0.29 14.61
CA ARG A 304 7.50 -0.61 15.10
C ARG A 304 7.11 -2.05 14.80
N THR A 305 7.49 -2.60 13.64
CA THR A 305 7.27 -4.01 13.32
C THR A 305 8.05 -4.92 14.27
N ALA A 306 9.33 -4.63 14.52
CA ALA A 306 10.13 -5.38 15.49
C ALA A 306 9.56 -5.24 16.91
N ARG A 307 9.09 -4.06 17.31
CA ARG A 307 8.49 -3.81 18.63
C ARG A 307 7.18 -4.60 18.80
N ALA A 308 6.31 -4.63 17.80
CA ALA A 308 5.08 -5.43 17.83
C ALA A 308 5.41 -6.94 17.98
N THR A 309 6.45 -7.41 17.29
CA THR A 309 6.95 -8.78 17.42
C THR A 309 7.42 -9.06 18.86
N VAL A 310 8.23 -8.18 19.45
CA VAL A 310 8.73 -8.30 20.82
C VAL A 310 7.57 -8.29 21.83
N ASP A 311 6.58 -7.41 21.64
CA ASP A 311 5.44 -7.33 22.55
C ASP A 311 4.69 -8.67 22.62
N VAL A 312 4.36 -9.26 21.46
CA VAL A 312 3.65 -10.55 21.43
C VAL A 312 4.52 -11.70 21.96
N LEU A 313 5.80 -11.78 21.60
CA LEU A 313 6.72 -12.79 22.13
C LEU A 313 6.85 -12.75 23.66
N GLN A 314 6.66 -11.57 24.26
CA GLN A 314 6.66 -11.38 25.73
C GLN A 314 5.26 -11.44 26.34
N GLY A 315 4.23 -11.83 25.61
CA GLY A 315 2.85 -11.94 26.10
C GLY A 315 2.16 -10.59 26.31
N ARG A 316 2.63 -9.50 25.69
CA ARG A 316 2.00 -8.17 25.74
C ARG A 316 1.15 -7.94 24.49
N MET A 317 0.07 -7.17 24.64
CA MET A 317 -0.76 -6.71 23.53
C MET A 317 0.05 -5.79 22.60
N PRO A 318 0.11 -6.07 21.28
CA PRO A 318 0.74 -5.15 20.31
C PRO A 318 -0.07 -3.86 20.14
N GLU A 319 0.55 -2.84 19.58
CA GLU A 319 -0.11 -1.56 19.31
C GLU A 319 -1.26 -1.71 18.30
N PHE A 320 -1.04 -2.48 17.23
CA PHE A 320 -2.02 -2.76 16.19
C PHE A 320 -2.10 -4.26 15.92
N LEU A 321 -3.32 -4.76 15.90
CA LEU A 321 -3.67 -6.15 15.63
C LEU A 321 -4.66 -6.17 14.45
N VAL A 322 -4.43 -7.06 13.48
CA VAL A 322 -5.30 -7.24 12.31
C VAL A 322 -6.50 -8.11 12.66
N ASN A 323 -6.22 -9.31 13.20
CA ASN A 323 -7.20 -10.37 13.46
C ASN A 323 -7.63 -10.36 14.94
N HIS A 324 -8.49 -9.43 15.30
CA HIS A 324 -8.94 -9.29 16.70
C HIS A 324 -9.61 -10.55 17.27
N GLU A 325 -10.25 -11.36 16.42
CA GLU A 325 -10.90 -12.62 16.77
C GLU A 325 -9.92 -13.64 17.33
N VAL A 326 -8.64 -13.51 17.03
CA VAL A 326 -7.58 -14.38 17.57
C VAL A 326 -7.49 -14.32 19.10
N LEU A 327 -7.96 -13.23 19.72
CA LEU A 327 -7.90 -13.04 21.17
C LEU A 327 -8.76 -14.04 21.93
N ASP A 328 -9.80 -14.58 21.29
CA ASP A 328 -10.68 -15.61 21.85
C ASP A 328 -10.08 -17.04 21.73
N HIS A 329 -8.98 -17.19 21.00
CA HIS A 329 -8.36 -18.49 20.78
C HIS A 329 -7.62 -18.98 22.03
N SER A 330 -7.78 -20.26 22.40
CA SER A 330 -7.23 -20.87 23.62
C SER A 330 -5.70 -20.82 23.75
N ARG A 331 -5.01 -20.65 22.65
CA ARG A 331 -3.54 -20.54 22.58
C ARG A 331 -3.03 -19.16 23.02
N ILE A 332 -3.86 -18.14 22.97
CA ILE A 332 -3.47 -16.74 23.26
C ILE A 332 -3.21 -16.53 24.75
N ARG A 333 -2.15 -15.80 25.06
CA ARG A 333 -1.73 -15.39 26.40
C ARG A 333 -1.24 -13.94 26.42
N LEU A 334 -2.00 -13.05 25.75
CA LEU A 334 -1.67 -11.63 25.71
C LEU A 334 -2.33 -10.89 26.88
N ASN A 335 -1.54 -10.13 27.61
CA ASN A 335 -2.01 -9.24 28.67
C ASN A 335 -2.16 -7.82 28.14
N ALA A 336 -3.12 -7.06 28.66
CA ALA A 336 -3.21 -5.62 28.39
C ALA A 336 -1.89 -4.93 28.78
N ARG A 337 -1.55 -3.87 28.04
CA ARG A 337 -0.37 -3.05 28.38
C ARG A 337 -0.52 -2.37 29.73
#